data_a51d19a93b0ba74c5008621225836ba4
#
_entry.id   a51d19a93b0ba74c5008621225836ba4
#
_cell.length_a   1.000
_cell.length_b   1.000
_cell.length_c   1.000
_cell.angle_alpha   90.00
_cell.angle_beta   90.00
_cell.angle_gamma   90.00
#
_symmetry.space_group_name_H-M   'P 1'
#
loop_
_entity.id
_entity.type
_entity.pdbx_description
1 polymer ?
#
loop_
_entity_poly.entity_id
_entity_poly.type
_entity_poly.pdbx_seq_one_letter_code
_entity_poly.pdbx_strand_id
1 'polypeptide(L)'
;MFSSVFNYSLGFTEFNQLYADLPEHDVLGLSGAFLDKLNINLALSGVSVETYPTSGPLIILANHPFGLLDGFILDHLLTKIRPDGFLMGFYALGQIPEYSDRLILVDPLKKRSRQSLNVKSWRQAFRLMSRGGALVVFPAGSVSHFQWDKKSVADPQWNAHIATLTRKTGATVLPIYIHGHNSWLFQLCGMISPKLQNLLIFKELPKMKNCKLEITLGKAMPPETWSDIDDDAVLINHFRDSVEALGRK
;
A
#
# COMPACT_ATOMS: atom_id res chain seq x y z
N MET A 1 3.98 -2.74 -23.29
CA MET A 1 4.85 -1.60 -23.68
C MET A 1 4.42 -0.39 -22.86
N PHE A 2 5.14 -0.12 -21.78
CA PHE A 2 4.80 0.93 -20.83
C PHE A 2 5.10 2.30 -21.43
N SER A 3 4.11 3.17 -21.49
CA SER A 3 4.19 4.45 -22.18
C SER A 3 4.94 5.53 -21.39
N SER A 4 5.12 6.68 -21.98
CA SER A 4 5.89 7.86 -21.59
C SER A 4 5.86 8.33 -20.11
N VAL A 5 4.93 7.85 -19.29
CA VAL A 5 4.81 8.27 -17.88
C VAL A 5 5.99 7.78 -17.04
N PHE A 6 6.55 6.62 -17.36
CA PHE A 6 7.66 6.01 -16.62
C PHE A 6 9.05 6.32 -17.22
N ASN A 7 9.13 6.86 -18.43
CA ASN A 7 10.40 7.13 -19.12
C ASN A 7 11.35 8.07 -18.34
N TYR A 8 10.85 8.73 -17.30
CA TYR A 8 11.64 9.59 -16.43
C TYR A 8 12.04 8.91 -15.08
N SER A 9 11.61 7.67 -14.85
CA SER A 9 11.94 6.95 -13.61
C SER A 9 13.27 6.23 -13.78
N LEU A 10 14.20 6.47 -12.86
CA LEU A 10 15.45 5.70 -12.79
C LEU A 10 15.11 4.25 -12.38
N GLY A 11 15.71 3.26 -13.07
CA GLY A 11 15.46 1.84 -12.79
C GLY A 11 14.26 1.24 -13.51
N PHE A 12 13.64 2.00 -14.43
CA PHE A 12 12.47 1.50 -15.16
C PHE A 12 12.80 0.39 -16.16
N THR A 13 13.97 0.45 -16.77
CA THR A 13 14.45 -0.60 -17.66
C THR A 13 14.64 -1.91 -16.91
N GLU A 14 15.26 -1.85 -15.74
CA GLU A 14 15.47 -3.00 -14.85
C GLU A 14 14.12 -3.58 -14.36
N PHE A 15 13.17 -2.73 -14.04
CA PHE A 15 11.82 -3.17 -13.70
C PHE A 15 11.14 -3.90 -14.86
N ASN A 16 11.19 -3.34 -16.08
CA ASN A 16 10.64 -3.99 -17.27
C ASN A 16 11.28 -5.35 -17.55
N GLN A 17 12.60 -5.44 -17.38
CA GLN A 17 13.29 -6.71 -17.53
C GLN A 17 12.83 -7.72 -16.46
N LEU A 18 12.75 -7.28 -15.20
CA LEU A 18 12.25 -8.12 -14.12
C LEU A 18 10.83 -8.62 -14.39
N TYR A 19 9.94 -7.74 -14.86
CA TYR A 19 8.58 -8.09 -15.22
C TYR A 19 8.51 -9.06 -16.42
N ALA A 20 9.32 -8.83 -17.46
CA ALA A 20 9.37 -9.70 -18.63
C ALA A 20 9.92 -11.11 -18.31
N ASP A 21 10.76 -11.22 -17.28
CA ASP A 21 11.36 -12.47 -16.82
C ASP A 21 10.54 -13.21 -15.77
N LEU A 22 9.32 -12.73 -15.45
CA LEU A 22 8.45 -13.45 -14.52
C LEU A 22 7.98 -14.77 -15.12
N PRO A 23 7.84 -15.83 -14.29
CA PRO A 23 7.21 -17.07 -14.74
C PRO A 23 5.75 -16.83 -15.11
N GLU A 24 5.15 -17.79 -15.84
CA GLU A 24 3.72 -17.75 -16.11
C GLU A 24 2.92 -17.67 -14.80
N HIS A 25 1.99 -16.75 -14.73
CA HIS A 25 1.17 -16.49 -13.54
C HIS A 25 -0.22 -15.98 -13.96
N ASP A 26 -1.19 -16.18 -13.11
CA ASP A 26 -2.52 -15.59 -13.26
C ASP A 26 -2.57 -14.18 -12.59
N VAL A 27 -3.74 -13.54 -12.68
CA VAL A 27 -3.99 -12.22 -12.09
C VAL A 27 -3.68 -12.16 -10.59
N LEU A 28 -3.97 -13.25 -9.86
CA LEU A 28 -3.74 -13.33 -8.41
C LEU A 28 -2.28 -13.67 -8.08
N GLY A 29 -1.56 -14.26 -9.03
CA GLY A 29 -0.18 -14.73 -8.85
C GLY A 29 0.90 -13.68 -9.09
N LEU A 30 0.61 -12.56 -9.76
CA LEU A 30 1.61 -11.57 -10.17
C LEU A 30 2.49 -11.11 -9.01
N SER A 31 1.89 -10.70 -7.90
CA SER A 31 2.63 -10.19 -6.74
C SER A 31 3.52 -11.27 -6.11
N GLY A 32 3.03 -12.51 -6.02
CA GLY A 32 3.82 -13.66 -5.59
C GLY A 32 5.00 -13.91 -6.53
N ALA A 33 4.77 -13.89 -7.84
CA ALA A 33 5.82 -14.08 -8.85
C ALA A 33 6.94 -13.03 -8.73
N PHE A 34 6.61 -11.76 -8.45
CA PHE A 34 7.62 -10.73 -8.17
C PHE A 34 8.42 -11.03 -6.90
N LEU A 35 7.76 -11.41 -5.80
CA LEU A 35 8.41 -11.75 -4.54
C LEU A 35 9.35 -12.96 -4.71
N ASP A 36 8.91 -13.99 -5.41
CA ASP A 36 9.69 -15.19 -5.68
C ASP A 36 10.89 -14.88 -6.61
N LYS A 37 10.68 -14.11 -7.68
CA LYS A 37 11.75 -13.69 -8.60
C LYS A 37 12.84 -12.90 -7.91
N LEU A 38 12.46 -12.07 -6.94
CA LEU A 38 13.40 -11.32 -6.10
C LEU A 38 13.95 -12.14 -4.93
N ASN A 39 13.49 -13.38 -4.75
CA ASN A 39 13.84 -14.24 -3.60
C ASN A 39 13.63 -13.50 -2.26
N ILE A 40 12.46 -12.88 -2.12
CA ILE A 40 12.09 -12.16 -0.90
C ILE A 40 11.41 -13.12 0.07
N ASN A 41 11.98 -13.26 1.26
CA ASN A 41 11.39 -14.06 2.34
C ASN A 41 10.55 -13.16 3.25
N LEU A 42 9.24 -13.40 3.30
CA LEU A 42 8.34 -12.69 4.19
C LEU A 42 8.25 -13.40 5.54
N ALA A 43 8.75 -12.77 6.60
CA ALA A 43 8.61 -13.24 7.97
C ALA A 43 7.37 -12.59 8.60
N LEU A 44 6.25 -13.33 8.64
CA LEU A 44 5.02 -12.86 9.25
C LEU A 44 5.08 -13.06 10.77
N SER A 45 4.61 -12.05 11.51
CA SER A 45 4.50 -12.06 12.96
C SER A 45 3.18 -11.42 13.41
N GLY A 46 2.84 -11.54 14.67
CA GLY A 46 1.61 -11.00 15.23
C GLY A 46 0.43 -11.98 15.14
N VAL A 47 -0.71 -11.51 14.64
CA VAL A 47 -1.94 -12.31 14.53
C VAL A 47 -1.90 -13.20 13.30
N SER A 48 -2.45 -14.42 13.38
CA SER A 48 -2.52 -15.32 12.22
C SER A 48 -3.52 -14.82 11.17
N VAL A 49 -3.19 -15.01 9.88
CA VAL A 49 -4.02 -14.58 8.72
C VAL A 49 -5.40 -15.24 8.72
N GLU A 50 -5.49 -16.46 9.23
CA GLU A 50 -6.74 -17.25 9.30
C GLU A 50 -7.78 -16.66 10.26
N THR A 51 -7.36 -15.75 11.15
CA THR A 51 -8.28 -15.08 12.10
C THR A 51 -8.99 -13.88 11.50
N TYR A 52 -8.64 -13.48 10.27
CA TYR A 52 -9.18 -12.30 9.66
C TYR A 52 -10.56 -12.53 9.01
N PRO A 53 -11.41 -11.47 8.92
CA PRO A 53 -12.72 -11.60 8.31
C PRO A 53 -12.64 -12.02 6.84
N THR A 54 -13.28 -13.12 6.50
CA THR A 54 -13.37 -13.64 5.13
C THR A 54 -14.54 -13.02 4.33
N SER A 55 -15.38 -12.22 4.99
CA SER A 55 -16.53 -11.53 4.39
C SER A 55 -16.80 -10.20 5.10
N GLY A 56 -17.66 -9.37 4.52
CA GLY A 56 -17.96 -8.03 5.02
C GLY A 56 -16.91 -6.99 4.61
N PRO A 57 -17.19 -5.69 4.83
CA PRO A 57 -16.28 -4.63 4.44
C PRO A 57 -15.00 -4.66 5.30
N LEU A 58 -13.86 -4.81 4.64
CA LEU A 58 -12.54 -4.90 5.25
C LEU A 58 -11.60 -3.86 4.66
N ILE A 59 -10.96 -3.04 5.49
CA ILE A 59 -9.92 -2.12 5.05
C ILE A 59 -8.58 -2.48 5.71
N ILE A 60 -7.58 -2.78 4.90
CA ILE A 60 -6.22 -3.05 5.36
C ILE A 60 -5.43 -1.75 5.27
N LEU A 61 -4.92 -1.30 6.40
CA LEU A 61 -4.12 -0.09 6.51
C LEU A 61 -2.68 -0.44 6.88
N ALA A 62 -1.72 0.10 6.12
CA ALA A 62 -0.31 -0.14 6.38
C ALA A 62 0.53 1.13 6.22
N ASN A 63 1.71 1.16 6.87
CA ASN A 63 2.78 2.08 6.53
C ASN A 63 3.35 1.76 5.16
N HIS A 64 4.15 2.68 4.58
CA HIS A 64 4.58 2.60 3.18
C HIS A 64 6.11 2.75 3.02
N PRO A 65 6.94 1.86 3.62
CA PRO A 65 8.39 2.06 3.68
C PRO A 65 9.13 1.84 2.37
N PHE A 66 8.65 0.94 1.48
CA PHE A 66 9.35 0.54 0.26
C PHE A 66 8.67 0.99 -1.02
N GLY A 67 7.42 1.44 -0.96
CA GLY A 67 6.67 1.88 -2.13
C GLY A 67 6.14 0.71 -2.96
N LEU A 68 6.67 0.48 -4.16
CA LEU A 68 6.17 -0.56 -5.07
C LEU A 68 6.17 -1.94 -4.43
N LEU A 69 7.21 -2.28 -3.68
CA LEU A 69 7.33 -3.57 -3.00
C LEU A 69 6.23 -3.79 -1.96
N ASP A 70 5.85 -2.73 -1.21
CA ASP A 70 4.76 -2.84 -0.23
C ASP A 70 3.44 -3.22 -0.90
N GLY A 71 3.21 -2.68 -2.12
CA GLY A 71 2.06 -3.04 -2.94
C GLY A 71 2.06 -4.54 -3.26
N PHE A 72 3.19 -5.11 -3.70
CA PHE A 72 3.29 -6.54 -3.99
C PHE A 72 3.12 -7.39 -2.72
N ILE A 73 3.71 -6.98 -1.60
CA ILE A 73 3.57 -7.71 -0.33
C ILE A 73 2.10 -7.77 0.10
N LEU A 74 1.43 -6.61 0.14
CA LEU A 74 0.06 -6.55 0.63
C LEU A 74 -0.94 -7.15 -0.35
N ASP A 75 -0.71 -7.06 -1.67
CA ASP A 75 -1.54 -7.74 -2.65
C ASP A 75 -1.40 -9.27 -2.53
N HIS A 76 -0.17 -9.78 -2.36
CA HIS A 76 0.07 -11.20 -2.12
C HIS A 76 -0.62 -11.70 -0.83
N LEU A 77 -0.58 -10.92 0.25
CA LEU A 77 -1.29 -11.24 1.49
C LEU A 77 -2.82 -11.15 1.31
N LEU A 78 -3.29 -10.11 0.60
CA LEU A 78 -4.71 -9.92 0.32
C LEU A 78 -5.31 -11.11 -0.42
N THR A 79 -4.61 -11.69 -1.41
CA THR A 79 -5.10 -12.87 -2.14
C THR A 79 -5.35 -14.07 -1.25
N LYS A 80 -4.60 -14.19 -0.14
CA LYS A 80 -4.78 -15.25 0.86
C LYS A 80 -5.93 -14.97 1.83
N ILE A 81 -6.16 -13.69 2.17
CA ILE A 81 -7.20 -13.28 3.12
C ILE A 81 -8.55 -13.11 2.40
N ARG A 82 -8.54 -12.35 1.30
CA ARG A 82 -9.70 -11.90 0.54
C ARG A 82 -9.35 -11.83 -0.96
N PRO A 83 -9.48 -12.93 -1.71
CA PRO A 83 -9.17 -12.94 -3.14
C PRO A 83 -10.05 -11.98 -3.97
N ASP A 84 -11.19 -11.54 -3.44
CA ASP A 84 -12.08 -10.51 -3.98
C ASP A 84 -11.62 -9.07 -3.67
N GLY A 85 -10.49 -8.90 -3.00
CA GLY A 85 -10.00 -7.60 -2.56
C GLY A 85 -9.30 -6.78 -3.65
N PHE A 86 -9.24 -5.48 -3.41
CA PHE A 86 -8.61 -4.48 -4.27
C PHE A 86 -7.47 -3.77 -3.54
N LEU A 87 -6.48 -3.30 -4.31
CA LEU A 87 -5.44 -2.41 -3.82
C LEU A 87 -5.68 -0.98 -4.34
N MET A 88 -5.62 0.02 -3.46
CA MET A 88 -5.59 1.42 -3.88
C MET A 88 -4.15 1.81 -4.22
N GLY A 89 -3.88 2.06 -5.50
CA GLY A 89 -2.52 2.25 -5.98
C GLY A 89 -2.33 3.45 -6.92
N PHE A 90 -1.06 3.80 -7.16
CA PHE A 90 -0.68 4.88 -8.05
C PHE A 90 -1.16 4.58 -9.48
N TYR A 91 -1.79 5.58 -10.12
CA TYR A 91 -2.43 5.41 -11.44
C TYR A 91 -1.54 4.78 -12.51
N ALA A 92 -0.23 4.94 -12.41
CA ALA A 92 0.69 4.37 -13.39
C ALA A 92 0.75 2.83 -13.35
N LEU A 93 0.41 2.21 -12.21
CA LEU A 93 0.32 0.75 -12.07
C LEU A 93 -0.82 0.15 -12.91
N GLY A 94 -1.80 0.95 -13.31
CA GLY A 94 -2.86 0.53 -14.25
C GLY A 94 -2.35 0.20 -15.67
N GLN A 95 -1.06 0.35 -15.94
CA GLN A 95 -0.42 -0.13 -17.17
C GLN A 95 0.02 -1.60 -17.08
N ILE A 96 -0.03 -2.20 -15.90
CA ILE A 96 0.21 -3.62 -15.67
C ILE A 96 -1.13 -4.33 -15.89
N PRO A 97 -1.27 -5.16 -16.96
CA PRO A 97 -2.56 -5.73 -17.34
C PRO A 97 -3.22 -6.53 -16.21
N GLU A 98 -2.45 -7.30 -15.46
CA GLU A 98 -2.91 -8.15 -14.37
C GLU A 98 -3.53 -7.35 -13.21
N TYR A 99 -3.12 -6.09 -13.06
CA TYR A 99 -3.67 -5.22 -12.04
C TYR A 99 -4.92 -4.44 -12.48
N SER A 100 -5.28 -4.46 -13.78
CA SER A 100 -6.36 -3.62 -14.32
C SER A 100 -7.69 -3.78 -13.56
N ASP A 101 -8.01 -4.99 -13.14
CA ASP A 101 -9.28 -5.35 -12.53
C ASP A 101 -9.24 -5.36 -10.98
N ARG A 102 -8.05 -5.19 -10.39
CA ARG A 102 -7.85 -5.26 -8.94
C ARG A 102 -7.27 -3.99 -8.33
N LEU A 103 -7.06 -2.94 -9.14
CA LEU A 103 -6.57 -1.65 -8.67
C LEU A 103 -7.67 -0.58 -8.68
N ILE A 104 -7.73 0.17 -7.59
CA ILE A 104 -8.38 1.47 -7.55
C ILE A 104 -7.29 2.52 -7.73
N LEU A 105 -7.23 3.11 -8.92
CA LEU A 105 -6.14 3.99 -9.33
C LEU A 105 -6.31 5.40 -8.77
N VAL A 106 -5.28 5.92 -8.09
CA VAL A 106 -5.26 7.26 -7.53
C VAL A 106 -4.05 8.07 -8.02
N ASP A 107 -4.19 9.40 -8.07
CA ASP A 107 -3.06 10.31 -8.19
C ASP A 107 -2.78 10.98 -6.83
N PRO A 108 -1.80 10.50 -6.07
CA PRO A 108 -1.46 11.06 -4.76
C PRO A 108 -0.84 12.46 -4.87
N LEU A 109 -0.29 12.83 -6.03
CA LEU A 109 0.29 14.15 -6.28
C LEU A 109 -0.76 15.24 -6.52
N LYS A 110 -2.05 14.87 -6.48
CA LYS A 110 -3.22 15.77 -6.59
C LYS A 110 -3.13 16.75 -7.76
N LYS A 111 -2.59 16.31 -8.91
CA LYS A 111 -2.54 17.14 -10.11
C LYS A 111 -3.95 17.54 -10.52
N ARG A 112 -4.17 18.85 -10.79
CA ARG A 112 -5.48 19.40 -11.18
C ARG A 112 -6.09 18.67 -12.38
N SER A 113 -5.27 18.25 -13.34
CA SER A 113 -5.67 17.45 -14.50
C SER A 113 -6.18 16.04 -14.19
N ARG A 114 -5.95 15.50 -12.98
CA ARG A 114 -6.37 14.17 -12.53
C ARG A 114 -7.35 14.19 -11.37
N GLN A 115 -7.93 15.34 -11.05
CA GLN A 115 -8.92 15.45 -9.98
C GLN A 115 -10.15 14.58 -10.26
N SER A 116 -10.59 14.48 -11.52
CA SER A 116 -11.69 13.59 -11.92
C SER A 116 -11.38 12.10 -11.72
N LEU A 117 -10.11 11.69 -11.89
CA LEU A 117 -9.66 10.34 -11.58
C LEU A 117 -9.87 10.05 -10.09
N ASN A 118 -9.36 10.90 -9.22
CA ASN A 118 -9.49 10.69 -7.77
C ASN A 118 -10.96 10.63 -7.33
N VAL A 119 -11.84 11.46 -7.90
CA VAL A 119 -13.29 11.38 -7.60
C VAL A 119 -13.89 10.04 -8.03
N LYS A 120 -13.52 9.52 -9.21
CA LYS A 120 -13.97 8.19 -9.67
C LYS A 120 -13.46 7.09 -8.74
N SER A 121 -12.20 7.15 -8.34
CA SER A 121 -11.55 6.18 -7.47
C SER A 121 -12.21 6.12 -6.09
N TRP A 122 -12.54 7.27 -5.50
CA TRP A 122 -13.27 7.33 -4.24
C TRP A 122 -14.68 6.72 -4.35
N ARG A 123 -15.39 6.98 -5.45
CA ARG A 123 -16.69 6.36 -5.71
C ARG A 123 -16.58 4.85 -5.87
N GLN A 124 -15.52 4.38 -6.55
CA GLN A 124 -15.26 2.95 -6.73
C GLN A 124 -14.94 2.27 -5.39
N ALA A 125 -14.05 2.88 -4.58
CA ALA A 125 -13.73 2.39 -3.25
C ALA A 125 -14.98 2.30 -2.36
N PHE A 126 -15.81 3.34 -2.34
CA PHE A 126 -17.05 3.34 -1.59
C PHE A 126 -18.02 2.24 -2.04
N ARG A 127 -18.21 2.06 -3.35
CA ARG A 127 -19.07 0.98 -3.89
C ARG A 127 -18.55 -0.41 -3.54
N LEU A 128 -17.23 -0.61 -3.63
CA LEU A 128 -16.59 -1.87 -3.25
C LEU A 128 -16.86 -2.19 -1.79
N MET A 129 -16.53 -1.25 -0.91
CA MET A 129 -16.68 -1.40 0.54
C MET A 129 -18.16 -1.58 0.96
N SER A 130 -19.08 -0.80 0.36
CA SER A 130 -20.53 -0.93 0.66
C SER A 130 -21.14 -2.27 0.22
N ARG A 131 -20.45 -3.02 -0.63
CA ARG A 131 -20.83 -4.40 -1.03
C ARG A 131 -20.13 -5.48 -0.23
N GLY A 132 -19.43 -5.11 0.84
CA GLY A 132 -18.69 -6.03 1.68
C GLY A 132 -17.33 -6.44 1.12
N GLY A 133 -16.76 -5.69 0.17
CA GLY A 133 -15.44 -5.95 -0.41
C GLY A 133 -14.29 -5.61 0.54
N ALA A 134 -13.07 -6.00 0.14
CA ALA A 134 -11.84 -5.70 0.86
C ALA A 134 -10.97 -4.70 0.08
N LEU A 135 -10.30 -3.79 0.81
CA LEU A 135 -9.47 -2.74 0.23
C LEU A 135 -8.17 -2.58 1.01
N VAL A 136 -7.04 -2.65 0.30
CA VAL A 136 -5.72 -2.28 0.85
C VAL A 136 -5.45 -0.82 0.53
N VAL A 137 -5.01 -0.07 1.53
CA VAL A 137 -4.67 1.35 1.41
C VAL A 137 -3.39 1.68 2.16
N PHE A 138 -2.56 2.51 1.55
CA PHE A 138 -1.46 3.23 2.20
C PHE A 138 -1.92 4.67 2.45
N PRO A 139 -2.41 5.01 3.65
CA PRO A 139 -3.15 6.26 3.87
C PRO A 139 -2.29 7.52 3.75
N ALA A 140 -0.97 7.39 3.86
CA ALA A 140 -0.02 8.48 3.64
C ALA A 140 -0.02 8.98 2.19
N GLY A 141 -0.38 8.13 1.22
CA GLY A 141 -0.39 8.45 -0.21
C GLY A 141 0.99 8.72 -0.81
N SER A 142 2.06 8.55 -0.05
CA SER A 142 3.45 8.61 -0.48
C SER A 142 4.32 7.72 0.39
N VAL A 143 5.48 7.34 -0.15
CA VAL A 143 6.42 6.45 0.54
C VAL A 143 7.03 7.14 1.75
N SER A 144 7.24 6.37 2.83
CA SER A 144 7.90 6.85 4.05
C SER A 144 9.28 7.43 3.75
N HIS A 145 9.64 8.49 4.45
CA HIS A 145 10.94 9.13 4.36
C HIS A 145 11.39 9.62 5.73
N PHE A 146 12.66 10.00 5.86
CA PHE A 146 13.19 10.50 7.12
C PHE A 146 12.50 11.80 7.50
N GLN A 147 11.99 11.85 8.73
CA GLN A 147 11.31 13.00 9.33
C GLN A 147 12.13 13.54 10.49
N TRP A 148 12.54 14.81 10.40
CA TRP A 148 13.42 15.44 11.37
C TRP A 148 12.82 15.56 12.78
N ASP A 149 11.51 15.82 12.83
CA ASP A 149 10.75 15.92 14.08
C ASP A 149 10.67 14.59 14.83
N LYS A 150 10.56 13.48 14.08
CA LYS A 150 10.50 12.11 14.62
C LYS A 150 11.88 11.45 14.75
N LYS A 151 12.92 12.03 14.14
CA LYS A 151 14.27 11.45 14.02
C LYS A 151 14.29 10.02 13.50
N SER A 152 13.34 9.69 12.64
CA SER A 152 13.14 8.34 12.09
C SER A 152 12.50 8.39 10.71
N VAL A 153 12.61 7.27 9.97
CA VAL A 153 11.82 7.07 8.75
C VAL A 153 10.39 6.76 9.15
N ALA A 154 9.46 7.58 8.67
CA ALA A 154 8.05 7.44 8.97
C ALA A 154 7.19 7.92 7.80
N ASP A 155 5.95 7.49 7.79
CA ASP A 155 4.94 7.99 6.87
C ASP A 155 4.69 9.48 7.10
N PRO A 156 4.43 10.25 6.03
CA PRO A 156 3.79 11.56 6.13
C PRO A 156 2.42 11.47 6.83
N GLN A 157 1.78 12.63 6.96
CA GLN A 157 0.43 12.67 7.54
C GLN A 157 -0.54 11.80 6.74
N TRP A 158 -1.31 10.98 7.45
CA TRP A 158 -2.33 10.12 6.86
C TRP A 158 -3.58 10.92 6.45
N ASN A 159 -4.23 10.49 5.37
CA ASN A 159 -5.37 11.18 4.78
C ASN A 159 -6.67 10.84 5.52
N ALA A 160 -7.30 11.84 6.14
CA ALA A 160 -8.55 11.68 6.89
C ALA A 160 -9.73 11.13 6.05
N HIS A 161 -9.71 11.26 4.72
CA HIS A 161 -10.75 10.65 3.88
C HIS A 161 -10.82 9.13 3.99
N ILE A 162 -9.74 8.47 4.43
CA ILE A 162 -9.75 7.03 4.72
C ILE A 162 -10.64 6.76 5.94
N ALA A 163 -10.55 7.57 7.00
CA ALA A 163 -11.44 7.48 8.15
C ALA A 163 -12.90 7.71 7.75
N THR A 164 -13.17 8.71 6.90
CA THR A 164 -14.51 8.95 6.34
C THR A 164 -15.04 7.72 5.59
N LEU A 165 -14.21 7.07 4.74
CA LEU A 165 -14.58 5.85 4.03
C LEU A 165 -14.91 4.72 5.01
N THR A 166 -14.00 4.47 5.96
CA THR A 166 -14.13 3.42 6.98
C THR A 166 -15.43 3.59 7.78
N ARG A 167 -15.68 4.81 8.28
CA ARG A 167 -16.88 5.13 9.05
C ARG A 167 -18.16 4.90 8.24
N LYS A 168 -18.24 5.45 7.02
CA LYS A 168 -19.43 5.35 6.18
C LYS A 168 -19.77 3.94 5.72
N THR A 169 -18.80 3.05 5.71
CA THR A 169 -18.99 1.66 5.27
C THR A 169 -19.04 0.66 6.42
N GLY A 170 -18.78 1.11 7.64
CA GLY A 170 -18.69 0.21 8.81
C GLY A 170 -17.60 -0.85 8.65
N ALA A 171 -16.49 -0.49 8.01
CA ALA A 171 -15.47 -1.46 7.68
C ALA A 171 -14.66 -1.89 8.91
N THR A 172 -14.40 -3.18 9.05
CA THR A 172 -13.36 -3.65 9.95
C THR A 172 -12.00 -3.18 9.45
N VAL A 173 -11.18 -2.60 10.33
CA VAL A 173 -9.83 -2.15 10.02
C VAL A 173 -8.82 -3.21 10.41
N LEU A 174 -7.89 -3.50 9.50
CA LEU A 174 -6.79 -4.43 9.72
C LEU A 174 -5.47 -3.67 9.65
N PRO A 175 -4.80 -3.38 10.79
CA PRO A 175 -3.52 -2.72 10.80
C PRO A 175 -2.40 -3.71 10.47
N ILE A 176 -1.51 -3.32 9.55
CA ILE A 176 -0.31 -4.08 9.19
C ILE A 176 0.90 -3.14 9.24
N TYR A 177 2.00 -3.62 9.80
CA TYR A 177 3.27 -2.88 9.80
C TYR A 177 4.33 -3.62 8.99
N ILE A 178 4.92 -2.92 8.03
CA ILE A 178 6.02 -3.40 7.19
C ILE A 178 7.32 -2.81 7.75
N HIS A 179 8.23 -3.67 8.22
CA HIS A 179 9.49 -3.24 8.82
C HIS A 179 10.54 -2.94 7.76
N GLY A 180 11.34 -1.90 7.98
CA GLY A 180 12.45 -1.50 7.14
C GLY A 180 12.23 -0.19 6.41
N HIS A 181 13.10 0.12 5.47
CA HIS A 181 13.06 1.35 4.67
C HIS A 181 13.95 1.21 3.43
N ASN A 182 13.70 2.02 2.43
CA ASN A 182 14.54 2.20 1.25
C ASN A 182 15.90 2.84 1.58
N SER A 183 16.80 2.87 0.61
CA SER A 183 18.15 3.41 0.74
C SER A 183 18.18 4.87 1.24
N TRP A 184 19.31 5.29 1.85
CA TRP A 184 19.49 6.66 2.31
C TRP A 184 19.33 7.71 1.21
N LEU A 185 19.73 7.39 -0.03
CA LEU A 185 19.50 8.28 -1.16
C LEU A 185 18.00 8.49 -1.40
N PHE A 186 17.20 7.42 -1.30
CA PHE A 186 15.75 7.50 -1.42
C PHE A 186 15.15 8.36 -0.30
N GLN A 187 15.66 8.21 0.95
CA GLN A 187 15.23 9.01 2.08
C GLN A 187 15.53 10.51 1.89
N LEU A 188 16.75 10.86 1.45
CA LEU A 188 17.14 12.24 1.15
C LEU A 188 16.26 12.85 0.06
N CYS A 189 15.98 12.12 -1.02
CA CYS A 189 15.07 12.58 -2.06
C CYS A 189 13.66 12.83 -1.53
N GLY A 190 13.17 11.98 -0.64
CA GLY A 190 11.85 12.13 -0.01
C GLY A 190 11.73 13.38 0.87
N MET A 191 12.81 13.72 1.58
CA MET A 191 12.89 14.95 2.38
C MET A 191 12.82 16.22 1.54
N ILE A 192 13.36 16.18 0.31
CA ILE A 192 13.35 17.33 -0.60
C ILE A 192 12.01 17.41 -1.33
N SER A 193 11.56 16.30 -1.91
CA SER A 193 10.31 16.27 -2.67
C SER A 193 9.83 14.83 -2.93
N PRO A 194 8.54 14.53 -2.73
CA PRO A 194 7.95 13.25 -3.13
C PRO A 194 8.10 12.94 -4.63
N LYS A 195 8.24 13.98 -5.48
CA LYS A 195 8.47 13.77 -6.92
C LYS A 195 9.85 13.18 -7.20
N LEU A 196 10.89 13.67 -6.49
CA LEU A 196 12.25 13.12 -6.59
C LEU A 196 12.31 11.69 -6.06
N GLN A 197 11.63 11.44 -4.95
CA GLN A 197 11.51 10.11 -4.38
C GLN A 197 10.90 9.13 -5.39
N ASN A 198 9.80 9.51 -6.04
CA ASN A 198 9.12 8.68 -7.04
C ASN A 198 9.98 8.36 -8.27
N LEU A 199 10.97 9.19 -8.62
CA LEU A 199 11.93 8.87 -9.70
C LEU A 199 12.81 7.67 -9.37
N LEU A 200 13.04 7.39 -8.09
CA LEU A 200 13.92 6.32 -7.63
C LEU A 200 13.19 5.01 -7.30
N ILE A 201 11.85 5.01 -7.29
CA ILE A 201 11.06 3.89 -6.75
C ILE A 201 11.36 2.56 -7.47
N PHE A 202 11.54 2.59 -8.79
CA PHE A 202 11.87 1.41 -9.58
C PHE A 202 13.32 0.95 -9.37
N LYS A 203 14.23 1.87 -9.02
CA LYS A 203 15.64 1.55 -8.73
C LYS A 203 15.82 0.89 -7.36
N GLU A 204 14.89 1.11 -6.43
CA GLU A 204 14.95 0.48 -5.11
C GLU A 204 14.55 -1.00 -5.14
N LEU A 205 13.60 -1.38 -6.00
CA LEU A 205 13.06 -2.74 -6.05
C LEU A 205 14.13 -3.84 -6.27
N PRO A 206 15.05 -3.75 -7.27
CA PRO A 206 16.09 -4.76 -7.46
C PRO A 206 17.06 -4.88 -6.28
N LYS A 207 17.24 -3.82 -5.48
CA LYS A 207 18.11 -3.85 -4.29
C LYS A 207 17.55 -4.73 -3.19
N MET A 208 16.27 -5.04 -3.23
CA MET A 208 15.60 -5.90 -2.25
C MET A 208 15.75 -7.39 -2.53
N LYS A 209 16.51 -7.76 -3.58
CA LYS A 209 16.79 -9.15 -3.91
C LYS A 209 17.46 -9.87 -2.73
N ASN A 210 16.98 -11.09 -2.43
CA ASN A 210 17.43 -11.95 -1.33
C ASN A 210 17.21 -11.36 0.08
N CYS A 211 16.33 -10.37 0.24
CA CYS A 211 16.04 -9.80 1.55
C CYS A 211 15.03 -10.66 2.33
N LYS A 212 15.19 -10.66 3.65
CA LYS A 212 14.15 -11.09 4.58
C LYS A 212 13.44 -9.87 5.11
N LEU A 213 12.13 -9.82 4.92
CA LEU A 213 11.28 -8.71 5.37
C LEU A 213 10.34 -9.17 6.46
N GLU A 214 10.31 -8.45 7.56
CA GLU A 214 9.40 -8.70 8.66
C GLU A 214 8.11 -7.89 8.47
N ILE A 215 6.97 -8.56 8.59
CA ILE A 215 5.64 -7.98 8.49
C ILE A 215 4.87 -8.33 9.76
N THR A 216 4.44 -7.33 10.51
CA THR A 216 3.64 -7.56 11.71
C THR A 216 2.16 -7.34 11.42
N LEU A 217 1.36 -8.38 11.64
CA LEU A 217 -0.07 -8.40 11.43
C LEU A 217 -0.78 -8.07 12.76
N GLY A 218 -1.59 -7.01 12.77
CA GLY A 218 -2.30 -6.57 13.97
C GLY A 218 -3.67 -7.25 14.13
N LYS A 219 -4.29 -7.05 15.27
CA LYS A 219 -5.67 -7.51 15.50
C LYS A 219 -6.65 -6.72 14.63
N ALA A 220 -7.65 -7.41 14.09
CA ALA A 220 -8.76 -6.75 13.43
C ALA A 220 -9.49 -5.80 14.40
N MET A 221 -9.79 -4.62 13.93
CA MET A 221 -10.49 -3.56 14.67
C MET A 221 -11.90 -3.40 14.07
N PRO A 222 -12.89 -4.12 14.60
CA PRO A 222 -14.27 -3.97 14.11
C PRO A 222 -14.86 -2.61 14.52
N PRO A 223 -15.97 -2.17 13.90
CA PRO A 223 -16.54 -0.85 14.13
C PRO A 223 -16.76 -0.48 15.61
N GLU A 224 -17.09 -1.45 16.45
CA GLU A 224 -17.32 -1.24 17.88
C GLU A 224 -16.09 -0.73 18.63
N THR A 225 -14.90 -0.89 18.06
CA THR A 225 -13.64 -0.47 18.70
C THR A 225 -13.25 0.98 18.41
N TRP A 226 -13.92 1.64 17.46
CA TRP A 226 -13.57 2.99 17.03
C TRP A 226 -14.78 3.89 16.69
N SER A 227 -16.01 3.38 16.74
CA SER A 227 -17.23 4.13 16.37
C SER A 227 -17.49 5.35 17.25
N ASP A 228 -16.97 5.36 18.47
CA ASP A 228 -17.11 6.48 19.41
C ASP A 228 -16.21 7.70 19.05
N ILE A 229 -15.33 7.54 18.08
CA ILE A 229 -14.44 8.62 17.63
C ILE A 229 -15.12 9.36 16.48
N ASP A 230 -15.78 10.48 16.73
CA ASP A 230 -16.58 11.21 15.74
C ASP A 230 -15.75 12.02 14.73
N ASP A 231 -14.59 12.52 15.13
CA ASP A 231 -13.71 13.33 14.28
C ASP A 231 -12.82 12.45 13.38
N ASP A 232 -12.91 12.66 12.06
CA ASP A 232 -12.15 11.88 11.09
C ASP A 232 -10.62 12.10 11.19
N ALA A 233 -10.17 13.27 11.66
CA ALA A 233 -8.74 13.52 11.86
C ALA A 233 -8.22 12.79 13.10
N VAL A 234 -9.02 12.69 14.15
CA VAL A 234 -8.71 11.88 15.33
C VAL A 234 -8.73 10.40 14.98
N LEU A 235 -9.76 9.96 14.25
CA LEU A 235 -9.92 8.55 13.86
C LEU A 235 -8.77 8.06 12.97
N ILE A 236 -8.34 8.84 11.98
CA ILE A 236 -7.20 8.41 11.13
C ILE A 236 -5.88 8.34 11.92
N ASN A 237 -5.68 9.21 12.91
CA ASN A 237 -4.54 9.14 13.80
C ASN A 237 -4.62 7.90 14.71
N HIS A 238 -5.80 7.56 15.23
CA HIS A 238 -6.00 6.32 15.99
C HIS A 238 -5.62 5.07 15.17
N PHE A 239 -6.03 5.02 13.91
CA PHE A 239 -5.64 3.92 13.01
C PHE A 239 -4.13 3.92 12.74
N ARG A 240 -3.54 5.11 12.52
CA ARG A 240 -2.10 5.26 12.36
C ARG A 240 -1.33 4.75 13.56
N ASP A 241 -1.72 5.17 14.76
CA ASP A 241 -1.09 4.76 16.01
C ASP A 241 -1.17 3.25 16.20
N SER A 242 -2.29 2.63 15.80
CA SER A 242 -2.47 1.17 15.82
C SER A 242 -1.50 0.45 14.90
N VAL A 243 -1.20 1.01 13.71
CA VAL A 243 -0.18 0.48 12.79
C VAL A 243 1.23 0.73 13.34
N GLU A 244 1.54 1.96 13.78
CA GLU A 244 2.87 2.32 14.31
C GLU A 244 3.21 1.54 15.59
N ALA A 245 2.21 1.18 16.41
CA ALA A 245 2.42 0.36 17.61
C ALA A 245 2.95 -1.05 17.29
N LEU A 246 2.61 -1.62 16.12
CA LEU A 246 3.12 -2.92 15.67
C LEU A 246 4.62 -2.87 15.30
N GLY A 247 5.15 -1.69 15.00
CA GLY A 247 6.56 -1.49 14.70
C GLY A 247 7.46 -1.28 15.94
N ARG A 248 6.86 -1.11 17.12
CA ARG A 248 7.61 -0.92 18.37
C ARG A 248 7.93 -2.29 18.96
N LYS A 249 9.22 -2.64 18.94
CA LYS A 249 9.77 -3.80 19.67
C LYS A 249 10.19 -3.42 21.06
#